data_2ad1a42c8f48830580378cb65032e4b2
#
_entry.id   2ad1a42c8f48830580378cb65032e4b2
#
_cell.length_a   1.000
_cell.length_b   1.000
_cell.length_c   1.000
_cell.angle_alpha   90.00
_cell.angle_beta   90.00
_cell.angle_gamma   90.00
#
_symmetry.space_group_name_H-M   'P 1'
#
loop_
_entity.id
_entity.type
_entity.pdbx_description
1 polymer ?
#
loop_
_entity_poly.entity_id
_entity_poly.type
_entity_poly.pdbx_seq_one_letter_code
_entity_poly.pdbx_strand_id
1 'polypeptide(L)'
;VGKAYNGSGWQDFDLQSYYNYEWEMGDNDTKDSQWVMIEFMDTDCPYCFNSAREYQEGSNYFVPENPNWNGPQVSFLASATELTGLKGHDSSRAEIEAFRDKTTGQMCNSGNVDCSTREGVEYTIPFIDDLDKTNMDNWKIGGTPAYFLIQPDGIIAWASHEHQEEKFYEAINRLVPQDGE
;
A
#
# COMPACT_ATOMS: atom_id res chain seq x y z
N VAL A 1 -3.31 15.90 -0.52
CA VAL A 1 -2.21 16.11 -1.48
C VAL A 1 -0.90 15.98 -0.72
N GLY A 2 -0.01 15.11 -1.16
CA GLY A 2 1.28 14.83 -0.54
C GLY A 2 2.37 14.64 -1.59
N LYS A 3 3.45 13.99 -1.20
CA LYS A 3 4.51 13.54 -2.11
C LYS A 3 4.53 12.02 -2.13
N ALA A 4 4.80 11.43 -3.29
CA ALA A 4 5.04 10.00 -3.42
C ALA A 4 6.31 9.74 -4.23
N TYR A 5 7.04 8.71 -3.83
CA TYR A 5 8.20 8.18 -4.53
C TYR A 5 7.79 7.02 -5.42
N ASN A 6 8.15 7.07 -6.69
CA ASN A 6 7.76 6.09 -7.71
C ASN A 6 8.95 5.29 -8.30
N GLY A 7 10.14 5.40 -7.71
CA GLY A 7 11.39 4.79 -8.21
C GLY A 7 12.24 5.72 -9.08
N SER A 8 11.72 6.88 -9.48
CA SER A 8 12.48 7.87 -10.26
C SER A 8 12.55 9.26 -9.60
N GLY A 9 11.84 9.43 -8.48
CA GLY A 9 11.83 10.66 -7.70
C GLY A 9 10.52 10.91 -6.97
N TRP A 10 10.54 11.94 -6.11
CA TRP A 10 9.38 12.39 -5.33
C TRP A 10 8.53 13.35 -6.17
N GLN A 11 7.27 12.99 -6.38
CA GLN A 11 6.31 13.74 -7.18
C GLN A 11 5.09 14.14 -6.33
N ASP A 12 4.33 15.14 -6.80
CA ASP A 12 3.03 15.45 -6.19
C ASP A 12 2.10 14.26 -6.35
N PHE A 13 1.40 13.95 -5.27
CA PHE A 13 0.49 12.82 -5.18
C PHE A 13 -0.87 13.27 -4.65
N ASP A 14 -1.92 12.82 -5.30
CA ASP A 14 -3.30 13.02 -4.87
C ASP A 14 -4.08 11.71 -4.96
N LEU A 15 -4.47 11.16 -3.80
CA LEU A 15 -5.24 9.92 -3.72
C LEU A 15 -6.61 10.07 -4.41
N GLN A 16 -7.19 11.27 -4.43
CA GLN A 16 -8.48 11.52 -5.08
C GLN A 16 -8.44 11.31 -6.59
N SER A 17 -7.25 11.36 -7.21
CA SER A 17 -7.09 11.08 -8.63
C SER A 17 -7.39 9.62 -9.02
N TYR A 18 -7.48 8.73 -8.04
CA TYR A 18 -7.85 7.33 -8.22
C TYR A 18 -9.37 7.11 -8.17
N TYR A 19 -10.15 8.10 -7.73
CA TYR A 19 -11.58 7.92 -7.49
C TYR A 19 -12.43 8.36 -8.67
N ASN A 20 -13.49 7.58 -8.90
CA ASN A 20 -14.63 7.94 -9.75
C ASN A 20 -15.90 8.00 -8.89
N TYR A 21 -16.30 9.20 -8.47
CA TYR A 21 -17.44 9.41 -7.59
C TYR A 21 -18.81 9.09 -8.22
N GLU A 22 -18.85 8.84 -9.54
CA GLU A 22 -20.05 8.41 -10.27
C GLU A 22 -20.14 6.89 -10.38
N TRP A 23 -19.14 6.15 -9.85
CA TRP A 23 -19.14 4.71 -9.91
C TRP A 23 -20.23 4.09 -9.04
N GLU A 24 -20.94 3.07 -9.59
CA GLU A 24 -21.92 2.26 -8.87
C GLU A 24 -21.51 0.79 -8.88
N MET A 25 -21.87 0.06 -7.81
CA MET A 25 -21.60 -1.37 -7.70
C MET A 25 -22.22 -2.13 -8.88
N GLY A 26 -21.43 -2.87 -9.62
CA GLY A 26 -21.84 -3.57 -10.84
C GLY A 26 -21.41 -2.92 -12.15
N ASP A 27 -20.80 -1.73 -12.07
CA ASP A 27 -20.12 -1.13 -13.21
C ASP A 27 -18.84 -1.92 -13.51
N ASN A 28 -18.86 -2.69 -14.60
CA ASN A 28 -17.72 -3.50 -15.07
C ASN A 28 -16.81 -2.74 -16.04
N ASP A 29 -16.88 -1.42 -16.08
CA ASP A 29 -15.96 -0.65 -16.92
C ASP A 29 -14.58 -0.60 -16.27
N THR A 30 -13.69 -1.46 -16.75
CA THR A 30 -12.31 -1.63 -16.26
C THR A 30 -11.45 -0.36 -16.37
N LYS A 31 -11.90 0.66 -17.11
CA LYS A 31 -11.16 1.92 -17.26
C LYS A 31 -11.49 2.92 -16.17
N ASP A 32 -12.73 2.89 -15.66
CA ASP A 32 -13.23 3.86 -14.70
C ASP A 32 -13.45 3.27 -13.30
N SER A 33 -13.29 1.95 -13.13
CA SER A 33 -13.47 1.25 -11.86
C SER A 33 -12.15 0.79 -11.27
N GLN A 34 -11.34 1.75 -10.80
CA GLN A 34 -10.06 1.47 -10.17
C GLN A 34 -10.23 1.32 -8.66
N TRP A 35 -10.13 0.09 -8.17
CA TRP A 35 -10.03 -0.18 -6.74
C TRP A 35 -8.64 0.20 -6.23
N VAL A 36 -8.55 0.60 -4.97
CA VAL A 36 -7.29 0.97 -4.33
C VAL A 36 -7.05 0.11 -3.10
N MET A 37 -5.90 -0.55 -3.03
CA MET A 37 -5.38 -1.16 -1.83
C MET A 37 -4.26 -0.27 -1.27
N ILE A 38 -4.45 0.27 -0.08
CA ILE A 38 -3.43 1.09 0.59
C ILE A 38 -2.91 0.38 1.84
N GLU A 39 -1.59 0.29 1.97
CA GLU A 39 -0.88 -0.12 3.18
C GLU A 39 -0.35 1.11 3.90
N PHE A 40 -0.68 1.28 5.18
CA PHE A 40 0.08 2.13 6.08
C PHE A 40 1.21 1.31 6.67
N MET A 41 2.44 1.72 6.40
CA MET A 41 3.64 0.99 6.80
C MET A 41 4.68 1.93 7.39
N ASP A 42 5.61 1.35 8.13
CA ASP A 42 6.79 2.02 8.66
C ASP A 42 8.02 1.17 8.30
N THR A 43 9.05 1.79 7.76
CA THR A 43 10.29 1.10 7.39
C THR A 43 10.98 0.45 8.59
N ASP A 44 10.73 0.97 9.78
CA ASP A 44 11.25 0.45 11.04
C ASP A 44 10.36 -0.61 11.69
N CYS A 45 9.15 -0.83 11.18
CA CYS A 45 8.26 -1.85 11.70
C CYS A 45 8.68 -3.26 11.27
N PRO A 46 8.99 -4.18 12.20
CA PRO A 46 9.38 -5.55 11.84
C PRO A 46 8.31 -6.31 11.06
N TYR A 47 7.04 -6.06 11.36
CA TYR A 47 5.92 -6.71 10.67
C TYR A 47 5.80 -6.23 9.22
N CYS A 48 5.98 -4.92 8.96
CA CYS A 48 6.00 -4.36 7.60
C CYS A 48 7.18 -4.92 6.80
N PHE A 49 8.34 -5.06 7.44
CA PHE A 49 9.51 -5.64 6.82
C PHE A 49 9.28 -7.10 6.39
N ASN A 50 8.62 -7.89 7.23
CA ASN A 50 8.34 -9.31 6.97
C ASN A 50 7.19 -9.52 5.96
N SER A 51 6.19 -8.62 5.91
CA SER A 51 5.05 -8.71 4.98
C SER A 51 5.33 -8.10 3.60
N ALA A 52 6.46 -7.43 3.43
CA ALA A 52 6.79 -6.69 2.21
C ALA A 52 6.68 -7.52 0.93
N ARG A 53 7.10 -8.78 0.98
CA ARG A 53 7.00 -9.71 -0.15
C ARG A 53 5.54 -9.99 -0.53
N GLU A 54 4.69 -10.31 0.45
CA GLU A 54 3.30 -10.64 0.23
C GLU A 54 2.53 -9.47 -0.41
N TYR A 55 2.79 -8.24 0.06
CA TYR A 55 2.18 -7.04 -0.48
C TYR A 55 2.65 -6.73 -1.91
N GLN A 56 3.95 -6.89 -2.17
CA GLN A 56 4.53 -6.72 -3.51
C GLN A 56 3.99 -7.77 -4.50
N GLU A 57 3.87 -9.04 -4.10
CA GLU A 57 3.29 -10.10 -4.94
C GLU A 57 1.82 -9.81 -5.24
N GLY A 58 1.04 -9.30 -4.26
CA GLY A 58 -0.34 -8.88 -4.45
C GLY A 58 -0.46 -7.76 -5.50
N SER A 59 0.43 -6.77 -5.46
CA SER A 59 0.41 -5.66 -6.42
C SER A 59 0.62 -6.10 -7.88
N ASN A 60 1.32 -7.21 -8.09
CA ASN A 60 1.55 -7.79 -9.41
C ASN A 60 0.44 -8.78 -9.82
N TYR A 61 -0.33 -9.28 -8.86
CA TYR A 61 -1.37 -10.28 -9.11
C TYR A 61 -2.70 -9.65 -9.54
N PHE A 62 -3.15 -8.59 -8.86
CA PHE A 62 -4.46 -7.99 -9.07
C PHE A 62 -4.47 -6.93 -10.17
N VAL A 63 -3.99 -7.32 -11.34
CA VAL A 63 -3.91 -6.48 -12.55
C VAL A 63 -4.56 -7.19 -13.74
N PRO A 64 -5.22 -6.47 -14.67
CA PRO A 64 -5.91 -7.08 -15.82
C PRO A 64 -5.01 -7.92 -16.72
N GLU A 65 -3.71 -7.67 -16.74
CA GLU A 65 -2.73 -8.43 -17.53
C GLU A 65 -2.43 -9.81 -16.95
N ASN A 66 -2.80 -10.06 -15.69
CA ASN A 66 -2.63 -11.38 -15.08
C ASN A 66 -3.78 -12.32 -15.50
N PRO A 67 -3.49 -13.42 -16.22
CA PRO A 67 -4.53 -14.35 -16.69
C PRO A 67 -5.25 -15.11 -15.58
N ASN A 68 -4.77 -15.06 -14.35
CA ASN A 68 -5.39 -15.67 -13.19
C ASN A 68 -6.27 -14.69 -12.39
N TRP A 69 -6.39 -13.45 -12.84
CA TRP A 69 -7.24 -12.42 -12.26
C TRP A 69 -8.27 -11.95 -13.28
N ASN A 70 -9.55 -12.07 -12.95
CA ASN A 70 -10.66 -11.72 -13.84
C ASN A 70 -11.40 -10.44 -13.39
N GLY A 71 -10.82 -9.70 -12.46
CA GLY A 71 -11.39 -8.45 -11.95
C GLY A 71 -10.75 -7.20 -12.55
N PRO A 72 -11.26 -6.02 -12.19
CA PRO A 72 -10.67 -4.74 -12.56
C PRO A 72 -9.29 -4.56 -11.93
N GLN A 73 -8.59 -3.50 -12.35
CA GLN A 73 -7.34 -3.06 -11.74
C GLN A 73 -7.51 -2.78 -10.25
N VAL A 74 -6.68 -3.39 -9.41
CA VAL A 74 -6.49 -2.95 -8.03
C VAL A 74 -5.16 -2.21 -7.93
N SER A 75 -5.21 -0.92 -7.70
CA SER A 75 -4.01 -0.09 -7.54
C SER A 75 -3.48 -0.19 -6.12
N PHE A 76 -2.25 -0.65 -5.99
CA PHE A 76 -1.58 -0.75 -4.70
C PHE A 76 -0.78 0.51 -4.40
N LEU A 77 -0.87 0.99 -3.17
CA LEU A 77 -0.18 2.16 -2.64
C LEU A 77 0.39 1.84 -1.27
N ALA A 78 1.53 2.45 -0.91
CA ALA A 78 2.04 2.42 0.46
C ALA A 78 2.11 3.84 1.02
N SER A 79 1.53 4.08 2.20
CA SER A 79 1.71 5.29 2.98
C SER A 79 2.78 5.04 4.03
N ALA A 80 3.99 5.55 3.77
CA ALA A 80 5.15 5.34 4.63
C ALA A 80 5.13 6.38 5.75
N THR A 81 4.67 5.95 6.90
CA THR A 81 4.56 6.74 8.13
C THR A 81 5.70 6.44 9.10
N GLU A 82 5.74 7.13 10.21
CA GLU A 82 6.68 6.89 11.30
C GLU A 82 5.93 6.63 12.62
N LEU A 83 6.15 5.46 13.21
CA LEU A 83 5.63 5.13 14.54
C LEU A 83 6.58 5.68 15.60
N THR A 84 6.11 6.67 16.36
CA THR A 84 6.86 7.27 17.45
C THR A 84 7.36 6.19 18.44
N GLY A 85 8.66 6.15 18.66
CA GLY A 85 9.28 5.34 19.72
C GLY A 85 9.69 3.92 19.30
N LEU A 86 9.68 3.58 18.02
CA LEU A 86 10.30 2.33 17.58
C LEU A 86 11.81 2.39 17.77
N LYS A 87 12.28 1.92 18.94
CA LYS A 87 13.68 1.77 19.32
C LYS A 87 14.58 3.01 19.13
N GLY A 88 13.99 4.23 19.05
CA GLY A 88 14.75 5.48 18.92
C GLY A 88 15.46 5.64 17.58
N HIS A 89 14.99 4.98 16.53
CA HIS A 89 15.38 5.19 15.15
C HIS A 89 14.25 5.91 14.42
N ASP A 90 14.56 7.00 13.73
CA ASP A 90 13.61 7.80 12.99
C ASP A 90 13.71 7.44 11.50
N SER A 91 12.57 7.12 10.88
CA SER A 91 12.47 6.84 9.45
C SER A 91 12.77 8.10 8.61
N SER A 92 13.26 7.88 7.40
CA SER A 92 13.60 8.95 6.47
C SER A 92 13.14 8.65 5.04
N ARG A 93 13.06 9.68 4.20
CA ARG A 93 12.80 9.49 2.76
C ARG A 93 13.82 8.56 2.11
N ALA A 94 15.09 8.65 2.49
CA ALA A 94 16.15 7.78 1.96
C ALA A 94 15.91 6.31 2.33
N GLU A 95 15.37 6.04 3.51
CA GLU A 95 14.96 4.69 3.90
C GLU A 95 13.74 4.20 3.13
N ILE A 96 12.74 5.09 2.92
CA ILE A 96 11.56 4.76 2.10
C ILE A 96 12.00 4.37 0.68
N GLU A 97 12.88 5.16 0.06
CA GLU A 97 13.47 4.85 -1.24
C GLU A 97 14.20 3.51 -1.24
N ALA A 98 15.08 3.30 -0.25
CA ALA A 98 15.85 2.06 -0.13
C ALA A 98 14.98 0.84 0.17
N PHE A 99 13.95 0.99 1.01
CA PHE A 99 12.99 -0.07 1.28
C PHE A 99 12.21 -0.44 0.02
N ARG A 100 11.71 0.54 -0.73
CA ARG A 100 10.97 0.33 -1.97
C ARG A 100 11.84 -0.34 -3.05
N ASP A 101 13.02 0.23 -3.33
CA ASP A 101 13.87 -0.15 -4.46
C ASP A 101 14.91 -1.24 -4.11
N LYS A 102 14.91 -1.71 -2.86
CA LYS A 102 15.89 -2.69 -2.33
C LYS A 102 17.35 -2.26 -2.52
N THR A 103 17.61 -0.98 -2.36
CA THR A 103 18.97 -0.44 -2.44
C THR A 103 19.69 -0.52 -1.09
N THR A 104 21.00 -0.70 -1.10
CA THR A 104 21.85 -0.80 0.10
C THR A 104 22.15 0.57 0.68
N GLY A 105 22.53 0.61 1.97
CA GLY A 105 23.09 1.78 2.63
C GLY A 105 22.11 2.55 3.52
N GLN A 106 20.86 2.11 3.60
CA GLN A 106 19.90 2.60 4.59
C GLN A 106 19.47 1.47 5.52
N MET A 107 19.18 1.82 6.77
CA MET A 107 18.83 0.85 7.81
C MET A 107 17.35 0.88 8.08
N CYS A 108 16.72 -0.29 8.02
CA CYS A 108 15.32 -0.53 8.29
C CYS A 108 15.15 -1.43 9.53
N ASN A 109 13.90 -1.78 9.87
CA ASN A 109 13.56 -2.66 10.99
C ASN A 109 14.19 -2.14 12.31
N SER A 110 13.84 -0.91 12.66
CA SER A 110 14.38 -0.19 13.84
C SER A 110 15.91 -0.05 13.81
N GLY A 111 16.48 0.23 12.64
CA GLY A 111 17.90 0.40 12.46
C GLY A 111 18.75 -0.89 12.57
N ASN A 112 18.12 -2.08 12.53
CA ASN A 112 18.81 -3.34 12.78
C ASN A 112 19.39 -4.00 11.52
N VAL A 113 18.77 -3.76 10.33
CA VAL A 113 19.14 -4.43 9.08
C VAL A 113 19.12 -3.48 7.91
N ASP A 114 19.95 -3.74 6.91
CA ASP A 114 19.93 -2.98 5.66
C ASP A 114 18.57 -3.18 4.94
N CYS A 115 17.95 -2.11 4.46
CA CYS A 115 16.62 -2.11 3.83
C CYS A 115 16.56 -3.05 2.62
N SER A 116 17.68 -3.25 1.91
CA SER A 116 17.78 -4.16 0.76
C SER A 116 17.57 -5.63 1.12
N THR A 117 17.68 -5.99 2.40
CA THR A 117 17.57 -7.39 2.87
C THR A 117 16.14 -7.85 3.08
N ARG A 118 15.13 -6.96 2.96
CA ARG A 118 13.74 -7.39 3.02
C ARG A 118 13.42 -8.46 1.96
N GLU A 119 12.46 -9.32 2.23
CA GLU A 119 12.03 -10.34 1.27
C GLU A 119 11.36 -9.73 0.04
N GLY A 120 11.24 -10.52 -1.03
CA GLY A 120 10.64 -10.12 -2.30
C GLY A 120 11.62 -9.36 -3.20
N VAL A 121 11.10 -8.75 -4.25
CA VAL A 121 11.81 -7.91 -5.20
C VAL A 121 11.52 -6.42 -4.95
N GLU A 122 12.08 -5.54 -5.75
CA GLU A 122 11.73 -4.11 -5.72
C GLU A 122 10.23 -3.90 -5.97
N TYR A 123 9.66 -2.87 -5.35
CA TYR A 123 8.28 -2.49 -5.58
C TYR A 123 8.13 -1.68 -6.87
N THR A 124 7.00 -1.86 -7.55
CA THR A 124 6.59 -1.02 -8.68
C THR A 124 5.58 0.05 -8.29
N ILE A 125 5.01 -0.06 -7.08
CA ILE A 125 3.98 0.85 -6.57
C ILE A 125 4.57 2.15 -6.02
N PRO A 126 3.78 3.25 -5.94
CA PRO A 126 4.20 4.48 -5.27
C PRO A 126 4.19 4.35 -3.75
N PHE A 127 5.15 5.00 -3.11
CA PHE A 127 5.26 5.14 -1.65
C PHE A 127 5.02 6.60 -1.27
N ILE A 128 3.92 6.86 -0.58
CA ILE A 128 3.50 8.19 -0.11
C ILE A 128 4.32 8.56 1.12
N ASP A 129 4.86 9.78 1.13
CA ASP A 129 5.52 10.35 2.30
C ASP A 129 4.48 10.76 3.34
N ASP A 130 4.48 10.07 4.46
CA ASP A 130 3.65 10.34 5.63
C ASP A 130 4.50 10.37 6.92
N LEU A 131 5.79 10.75 6.80
CA LEU A 131 6.71 10.84 7.94
C LEU A 131 6.26 11.88 8.96
N ASP A 132 5.47 12.87 8.55
CA ASP A 132 4.82 13.83 9.44
C ASP A 132 3.55 13.28 10.13
N LYS A 133 3.15 12.05 9.80
CA LYS A 133 1.98 11.32 10.32
C LYS A 133 0.62 11.94 9.98
N THR A 134 0.56 12.85 9.04
CA THR A 134 -0.69 13.53 8.68
C THR A 134 -1.77 12.55 8.22
N ASN A 135 -1.43 11.60 7.33
CA ASN A 135 -2.40 10.59 6.89
C ASN A 135 -2.69 9.58 8.00
N MET A 136 -1.66 9.09 8.68
CA MET A 136 -1.80 8.16 9.79
C MET A 136 -2.79 8.68 10.85
N ASP A 137 -2.64 9.94 11.27
CA ASP A 137 -3.49 10.57 12.27
C ASP A 137 -4.92 10.81 11.76
N ASN A 138 -5.07 11.26 10.51
CA ASN A 138 -6.38 11.48 9.88
C ASN A 138 -7.17 10.19 9.73
N TRP A 139 -6.51 9.09 9.40
CA TRP A 139 -7.13 7.77 9.27
C TRP A 139 -7.20 7.00 10.59
N LYS A 140 -6.69 7.59 11.67
CA LYS A 140 -6.67 7.01 13.03
C LYS A 140 -5.98 5.63 13.07
N ILE A 141 -4.85 5.51 12.37
CA ILE A 141 -4.07 4.29 12.32
C ILE A 141 -3.35 4.10 13.65
N GLY A 142 -3.65 3.00 14.34
CA GLY A 142 -3.08 2.69 15.67
C GLY A 142 -1.80 1.85 15.61
N GLY A 143 -1.41 1.36 14.44
CA GLY A 143 -0.22 0.51 14.25
C GLY A 143 -0.03 0.09 12.81
N THR A 144 1.15 -0.44 12.49
CA THR A 144 1.52 -0.89 11.14
C THR A 144 1.94 -2.37 11.14
N PRO A 145 1.76 -3.10 10.02
CA PRO A 145 1.04 -2.64 8.83
C PRO A 145 -0.47 -2.55 9.07
N ALA A 146 -1.14 -1.60 8.42
CA ALA A 146 -2.59 -1.51 8.36
C ALA A 146 -3.03 -1.39 6.90
N TYR A 147 -4.04 -2.16 6.50
CA TYR A 147 -4.47 -2.27 5.12
C TYR A 147 -5.91 -1.81 4.96
N PHE A 148 -6.19 -1.12 3.85
CA PHE A 148 -7.53 -0.67 3.50
C PHE A 148 -7.80 -0.92 2.02
N LEU A 149 -8.93 -1.55 1.73
CA LEU A 149 -9.45 -1.68 0.37
C LEU A 149 -10.51 -0.62 0.15
N ILE A 150 -10.32 0.20 -0.87
CA ILE A 150 -11.15 1.35 -1.19
C ILE A 150 -11.83 1.10 -2.53
N GLN A 151 -13.13 1.34 -2.58
CA GLN A 151 -13.94 1.28 -3.79
C GLN A 151 -13.58 2.43 -4.76
N PRO A 152 -13.92 2.31 -6.04
CA PRO A 152 -13.67 3.36 -7.02
C PRO A 152 -14.31 4.71 -6.65
N ASP A 153 -15.42 4.72 -5.91
CA ASP A 153 -16.07 5.95 -5.40
C ASP A 153 -15.40 6.57 -4.16
N GLY A 154 -14.34 5.94 -3.65
CA GLY A 154 -13.60 6.41 -2.48
C GLY A 154 -14.12 5.86 -1.14
N ILE A 155 -15.14 4.98 -1.14
CA ILE A 155 -15.64 4.35 0.09
C ILE A 155 -14.70 3.22 0.51
N ILE A 156 -14.36 3.15 1.80
CA ILE A 156 -13.60 2.05 2.37
C ILE A 156 -14.51 0.81 2.44
N ALA A 157 -14.18 -0.21 1.65
CA ALA A 157 -14.92 -1.47 1.61
C ALA A 157 -14.43 -2.47 2.67
N TRP A 158 -13.16 -2.35 3.07
CA TRP A 158 -12.54 -3.25 4.04
C TRP A 158 -11.34 -2.59 4.72
N ALA A 159 -11.14 -2.94 6.00
CA ALA A 159 -10.01 -2.49 6.79
C ALA A 159 -9.49 -3.64 7.66
N SER A 160 -8.18 -3.85 7.68
CA SER A 160 -7.55 -4.98 8.37
C SER A 160 -7.76 -4.99 9.89
N HIS A 161 -7.92 -3.82 10.52
CA HIS A 161 -8.16 -3.72 11.96
C HIS A 161 -9.57 -4.17 12.38
N GLU A 162 -10.53 -4.17 11.44
CA GLU A 162 -11.89 -4.65 11.65
C GLU A 162 -12.04 -6.15 11.33
N HIS A 163 -11.14 -6.70 10.51
CA HIS A 163 -11.17 -8.05 9.97
C HIS A 163 -9.83 -8.78 10.20
N GLN A 164 -9.44 -8.94 11.45
CA GLN A 164 -8.09 -9.42 11.85
C GLN A 164 -7.72 -10.81 11.34
N GLU A 165 -8.70 -11.65 11.01
CA GLU A 165 -8.47 -13.01 10.51
C GLU A 165 -8.44 -13.09 8.97
N GLU A 166 -8.82 -12.00 8.27
CA GLU A 166 -8.87 -11.93 6.82
C GLU A 166 -7.67 -11.14 6.29
N LYS A 167 -6.95 -11.73 5.36
CA LYS A 167 -5.84 -11.06 4.70
C LYS A 167 -6.32 -10.16 3.55
N PHE A 168 -5.54 -9.15 3.20
CA PHE A 168 -5.92 -8.18 2.17
C PHE A 168 -6.25 -8.84 0.81
N TYR A 169 -5.54 -9.88 0.41
CA TYR A 169 -5.80 -10.57 -0.85
C TYR A 169 -7.10 -11.40 -0.81
N GLU A 170 -7.50 -11.91 0.35
CA GLU A 170 -8.79 -12.58 0.54
C GLU A 170 -9.93 -11.57 0.44
N ALA A 171 -9.76 -10.39 1.04
CA ALA A 171 -10.70 -9.29 0.94
C ALA A 171 -10.87 -8.81 -0.52
N ILE A 172 -9.77 -8.67 -1.28
CA ILE A 172 -9.83 -8.32 -2.69
C ILE A 172 -10.63 -9.37 -3.47
N ASN A 173 -10.30 -10.66 -3.31
CA ASN A 173 -10.98 -11.74 -4.02
C ASN A 173 -12.48 -11.83 -3.70
N ARG A 174 -12.88 -11.42 -2.49
CA ARG A 174 -14.28 -11.46 -2.05
C ARG A 174 -15.10 -10.23 -2.45
N LEU A 175 -14.47 -9.05 -2.49
CA LEU A 175 -15.19 -7.78 -2.58
C LEU A 175 -15.09 -7.12 -3.96
N VAL A 176 -14.00 -7.34 -4.67
CA VAL A 176 -13.81 -6.77 -6.00
C VAL A 176 -14.55 -7.64 -7.01
N PRO A 177 -15.50 -7.07 -7.78
CA PRO A 177 -16.25 -7.82 -8.79
C PRO A 177 -15.33 -8.49 -9.80
N GLN A 178 -15.65 -9.75 -10.16
CA GLN A 178 -14.90 -10.50 -11.17
C GLN A 178 -15.83 -10.86 -12.32
N ASP A 179 -15.30 -10.85 -13.54
CA ASP A 179 -16.07 -11.24 -14.73
C ASP A 179 -16.47 -12.73 -14.64
N GLY A 180 -17.78 -12.97 -14.69
CA GLY A 180 -18.34 -14.34 -14.74
C GLY A 180 -18.97 -14.84 -13.43
N GLU A 181 -19.12 -13.99 -12.41
CA GLU A 181 -19.94 -14.26 -11.21
C GLU A 181 -21.33 -13.66 -11.29
#